data_b187168e7c0dd7f3c6708ea561873c0b
#
_entry.id   b187168e7c0dd7f3c6708ea561873c0b
#
_cell.length_a   1.000
_cell.length_b   1.000
_cell.length_c   1.000
_cell.angle_alpha   90.00
_cell.angle_beta   90.00
_cell.angle_gamma   90.00
#
_symmetry.space_group_name_H-M   'P 1'
#
loop_
_entity.id
_entity.type
_entity.pdbx_description
1 polymer ?
#
loop_
_entity_poly.entity_id
_entity_poly.type
_entity_poly.pdbx_seq_one_letter_code
_entity_poly.pdbx_strand_id
1 'polypeptide(L)' 'METKVYSAPDIECDGCANAIRKAVGKVEGVQAIHVDVDHKEVSVTFGAPATEDQVVGALDKAGFPVAT' A
#
# COMPACT_ATOMS: atom_id res chain seq x y z
N MET A 1 16.07 -0.26 -4.17
CA MET A 1 14.69 -0.55 -3.71
C MET A 1 14.54 -0.28 -2.23
N GLU A 2 13.39 0.18 -1.83
CA GLU A 2 13.08 0.46 -0.44
C GLU A 2 11.81 -0.25 -0.02
N THR A 3 11.75 -0.66 1.23
CA THR A 3 10.53 -1.19 1.83
C THR A 3 10.03 -0.19 2.85
N LYS A 4 8.79 0.25 2.68
CA LYS A 4 8.12 1.16 3.62
C LYS A 4 6.89 0.49 4.18
N VAL A 5 6.62 0.75 5.45
CA VAL A 5 5.43 0.23 6.12
C VAL A 5 4.50 1.40 6.42
N TYR A 6 3.25 1.26 5.99
CA TYR A 6 2.23 2.28 6.20
C TYR A 6 1.13 1.72 7.06
N SER A 7 0.60 2.53 7.96
CA SER A 7 -0.55 2.15 8.77
C SER A 7 -1.83 2.59 8.05
N ALA A 8 -2.73 1.65 7.84
CA ALA A 8 -4.02 1.93 7.18
C ALA A 8 -5.14 1.36 8.04
N PRO A 9 -5.66 2.16 8.97
CA PRO A 9 -6.65 1.66 9.95
C PRO A 9 -7.97 1.20 9.34
N ASP A 10 -8.22 1.53 8.08
CA ASP A 10 -9.44 1.11 7.40
C ASP A 10 -9.39 -0.32 6.86
N ILE A 11 -8.24 -0.99 6.96
CA ILE A 11 -8.12 -2.38 6.55
C ILE A 11 -8.89 -3.26 7.54
N GLU A 12 -9.86 -4.01 7.05
CA GLU A 12 -10.70 -4.84 7.90
C GLU A 12 -10.77 -6.31 7.50
N CYS A 13 -10.44 -6.62 6.26
CA CYS A 13 -10.58 -7.99 5.74
C CYS A 13 -9.68 -8.24 4.53
N ASP A 14 -9.69 -9.48 4.06
CA ASP A 14 -8.89 -9.89 2.91
C ASP A 14 -9.31 -9.17 1.62
N GLY A 15 -10.57 -8.80 1.51
CA GLY A 15 -11.03 -8.02 0.36
C GLY A 15 -10.35 -6.66 0.29
N CYS A 16 -10.13 -6.04 1.44
CA CYS A 16 -9.39 -4.78 1.52
C CYS A 16 -7.95 -4.97 1.07
N ALA A 17 -7.32 -6.07 1.51
CA ALA A 17 -5.96 -6.38 1.10
C ALA A 17 -5.85 -6.52 -0.42
N ASN A 18 -6.82 -7.18 -1.05
CA ASN A 18 -6.83 -7.36 -2.49
C ASN A 18 -7.00 -6.01 -3.21
N ALA A 19 -7.85 -5.14 -2.69
CA ALA A 19 -8.06 -3.81 -3.26
C ALA A 19 -6.76 -2.99 -3.20
N ILE A 20 -6.06 -3.05 -2.09
CA ILE A 20 -4.79 -2.36 -1.90
C ILE A 20 -3.76 -2.89 -2.89
N ARG A 21 -3.64 -4.20 -3.02
CA ARG A 21 -2.69 -4.81 -3.94
C ARG A 21 -2.95 -4.38 -5.37
N LYS A 22 -4.21 -4.32 -5.77
CA LYS A 22 -4.56 -3.87 -7.12
C LYS A 22 -4.24 -2.41 -7.34
N ALA A 23 -4.55 -1.56 -6.36
CA ALA A 23 -4.31 -0.13 -6.49
C ALA A 23 -2.83 0.21 -6.50
N VAL A 24 -2.10 -0.30 -5.52
CA VAL A 24 -0.67 -0.01 -5.38
C VAL A 24 0.15 -0.74 -6.43
N GLY A 25 -0.27 -1.93 -6.82
CA GLY A 25 0.40 -2.70 -7.86
C GLY A 25 0.42 -2.04 -9.23
N LYS A 26 -0.48 -1.08 -9.45
CA LYS A 26 -0.50 -0.32 -10.71
C LYS A 26 0.58 0.76 -10.75
N VAL A 27 1.18 1.07 -9.62
CA VAL A 27 2.24 2.08 -9.57
C VAL A 27 3.52 1.49 -10.16
N GLU A 28 4.05 2.13 -11.19
CA GLU A 28 5.26 1.67 -11.83
C GLU A 28 6.44 1.79 -10.87
N GLY A 29 7.18 0.70 -10.71
CA GLY A 29 8.31 0.66 -9.79
C GLY A 29 8.04 -0.11 -8.52
N VAL A 30 6.78 -0.46 -8.25
CA VAL A 30 6.42 -1.29 -7.09
C VAL A 30 6.79 -2.74 -7.39
N GLN A 31 7.55 -3.35 -6.48
CA GLN A 31 8.04 -4.70 -6.65
C GLN A 31 7.26 -5.72 -5.85
N ALA A 32 6.88 -5.37 -4.64
CA ALA A 32 6.16 -6.28 -3.77
C ALA A 32 5.25 -5.51 -2.82
N ILE A 33 4.15 -6.15 -2.45
CA ILE A 33 3.19 -5.57 -1.51
C ILE A 33 2.79 -6.66 -0.54
N HIS A 34 2.85 -6.35 0.74
CA HIS A 34 2.39 -7.22 1.79
C HIS A 34 1.40 -6.47 2.66
N VAL A 35 0.22 -7.05 2.85
CA VAL A 35 -0.82 -6.43 3.68
C VAL A 35 -1.04 -7.29 4.92
N ASP A 36 -0.91 -6.67 6.09
CA ASP A 36 -1.15 -7.34 7.36
C ASP A 36 -2.50 -6.84 7.90
N VAL A 37 -3.52 -7.66 7.75
CA VAL A 37 -4.87 -7.31 8.18
C VAL A 37 -4.97 -7.22 9.70
N ASP A 38 -4.26 -8.08 10.39
CA ASP A 38 -4.28 -8.10 11.86
C ASP A 38 -3.72 -6.82 12.47
N HIS A 39 -2.66 -6.30 11.89
CA HIS A 39 -2.02 -5.07 12.36
C HIS A 39 -2.44 -3.85 11.56
N LYS A 40 -3.24 -4.04 10.51
CA LYS A 40 -3.71 -2.98 9.63
C LYS A 40 -2.56 -2.18 9.04
N GLU A 41 -1.57 -2.92 8.57
CA GLU A 41 -0.35 -2.34 7.99
C GLU A 41 -0.14 -2.82 6.56
N VAL A 42 0.46 -1.96 5.75
CA VAL A 42 0.81 -2.28 4.37
C VAL A 42 2.31 -2.07 4.21
N SER A 43 3.00 -3.12 3.80
CA SER A 43 4.44 -3.04 3.49
C SER A 43 4.58 -3.02 1.97
N VAL A 44 5.23 -2.00 1.44
CA VAL A 44 5.44 -1.86 0.01
C VAL A 44 6.92 -1.77 -0.28
N THR A 45 7.40 -2.64 -1.16
CA THR A 45 8.77 -2.59 -1.67
C THR A 45 8.73 -1.95 -3.05
N PHE A 46 9.40 -0.84 -3.20
CA PHE A 46 9.39 -0.09 -4.45
C PHE A 46 10.74 0.57 -4.72
N GLY A 47 10.96 0.88 -6.00
CA GLY A 47 12.14 1.60 -6.45
C GLY A 47 11.74 2.54 -7.57
N ALA A 48 12.70 3.35 -8.05
CA ALA A 48 12.42 4.28 -9.13
C ALA A 48 11.77 3.55 -10.32
N PRO A 49 10.78 4.14 -10.99
CA PRO A 49 10.30 5.52 -10.84
C PRO A 49 9.25 5.72 -9.75
N ALA A 50 8.93 4.71 -8.95
CA ALA A 50 7.94 4.84 -7.89
C ALA A 50 8.47 5.72 -6.76
N THR A 51 7.59 6.54 -6.21
CA THR A 51 7.89 7.40 -5.07
C THR A 51 6.92 7.10 -3.94
N GLU A 52 7.31 7.49 -2.74
CA GLU A 52 6.45 7.33 -1.57
C GLU A 52 5.11 8.04 -1.77
N ASP A 53 5.15 9.25 -2.34
CA ASP A 53 3.92 10.01 -2.62
C ASP A 53 2.98 9.27 -3.54
N GLN A 54 3.51 8.58 -4.54
CA GLN A 54 2.69 7.80 -5.47
C GLN A 54 2.05 6.61 -4.76
N VAL A 55 2.78 5.95 -3.89
CA VAL A 55 2.28 4.81 -3.13
C VAL A 55 1.19 5.27 -2.17
N VAL A 56 1.43 6.34 -1.42
CA VAL A 56 0.46 6.90 -0.49
C VAL A 56 -0.79 7.36 -1.23
N GLY A 57 -0.61 8.01 -2.37
CA GLY A 57 -1.72 8.46 -3.21
C GLY A 57 -2.57 7.31 -3.72
N ALA A 58 -1.93 6.19 -4.08
CA ALA A 58 -2.64 4.99 -4.53
C ALA A 58 -3.48 4.39 -3.41
N LEU A 59 -2.93 4.35 -2.19
CA LEU A 59 -3.66 3.87 -1.02
C LEU A 59 -4.87 4.76 -0.73
N ASP A 60 -4.69 6.06 -0.79
CA ASP A 60 -5.76 7.02 -0.56
C ASP A 60 -6.88 6.86 -1.59
N LYS A 61 -6.53 6.69 -2.86
CA LYS A 61 -7.51 6.49 -3.93
C LYS A 61 -8.28 5.18 -3.78
N ALA A 62 -7.64 4.18 -3.19
CA ALA A 62 -8.29 2.90 -2.96
C ALA A 62 -9.26 2.95 -1.77
N GLY A 63 -9.30 4.05 -1.04
CA GLY A 63 -10.14 4.19 0.13
C GLY A 63 -9.45 3.80 1.43
N PHE A 64 -8.13 3.70 1.41
CA PHE A 64 -7.35 3.31 2.58
C PHE A 64 -6.27 4.35 2.87
N PRO A 65 -6.66 5.55 3.30
CA PRO A 65 -5.68 6.60 3.57
C PRO A 65 -4.71 6.19 4.68
N VAL A 66 -3.47 6.57 4.48
CA VAL A 66 -2.41 6.25 5.43
C VAL A 66 -2.54 7.14 6.66
N ALA A 67 -2.51 6.50 7.83
CA ALA A 67 -2.56 7.21 9.10
C ALA A 67 -1.13 7.34 9.63
N THR A 68 -0.50 8.43 9.34
CA THR A 68 0.86 8.70 9.84
C THR A 68 0.89 9.94 10.70
#